data_eb60162d1f83d659004f2d5625d5f145
#
_entry.id   eb60162d1f83d659004f2d5625d5f145
#
_cell.length_a   1.000
_cell.length_b   1.000
_cell.length_c   1.000
_cell.angle_alpha   90.00
_cell.angle_beta   90.00
_cell.angle_gamma   90.00
#
_symmetry.space_group_name_H-M   'P 1'
#
loop_
_entity.id
_entity.type
_entity.pdbx_description
1 polymer ?
#
loop_
_entity_poly.entity_id
_entity_poly.type
_entity_poly.pdbx_seq_one_letter_code
_entity_poly.pdbx_strand_id
1 'polypeptide(L)'
;MSFLFLSPVFGQQSESHSFSPAFYAFENGVSFGSLDEDAKTLRDLGYAGISQTFSGGEKLAQRIAAFDKAGMKVLSVYLNVGDTPIAAELIKPLANRDALIEITVRKKTAATVAAVRQTAETASQLKIRVALYPHHGNDIATMPQAMELIAQVDHPNLGVMFNLCHFLKNEKAEDLELVLENAGSRLFAVSTCGATLGGQGWGELIRPLDQGNFPQLRLLRALKKMDFQGPVGLQCYGVPGDKRTNLSKSIAAWNRLLAEL
;
A
#
# COMPACT_ATOMS: atom_id res chain seq x y z
N MET A 1 23.78 -18.00 58.65
CA MET A 1 22.40 -17.71 58.18
C MET A 1 22.52 -16.83 56.94
N SER A 2 22.42 -17.46 55.75
CA SER A 2 22.47 -16.73 54.49
C SER A 2 21.05 -16.56 54.00
N PHE A 3 20.60 -15.30 53.83
CA PHE A 3 19.32 -14.98 53.24
C PHE A 3 19.45 -14.91 51.71
N LEU A 4 18.80 -15.83 50.99
CA LEU A 4 18.60 -15.75 49.54
C LEU A 4 17.44 -14.77 49.26
N PHE A 5 17.75 -13.65 48.60
CA PHE A 5 16.73 -12.77 48.03
C PHE A 5 16.31 -13.34 46.66
N LEU A 6 15.09 -13.86 46.57
CA LEU A 6 14.40 -14.14 45.31
C LEU A 6 13.84 -12.83 44.75
N SER A 7 14.39 -12.34 43.62
CA SER A 7 13.80 -11.24 42.85
C SER A 7 12.62 -11.76 42.04
N PRO A 8 11.46 -11.10 42.04
CA PRO A 8 10.35 -11.47 41.19
C PRO A 8 10.67 -11.16 39.73
N VAL A 9 10.59 -12.18 38.87
CA VAL A 9 10.59 -12.01 37.42
C VAL A 9 9.24 -11.43 37.03
N PHE A 10 9.18 -10.15 36.75
CA PHE A 10 8.04 -9.54 36.09
C PHE A 10 8.01 -10.01 34.64
N GLY A 11 7.10 -10.93 34.33
CA GLY A 11 6.76 -11.25 32.96
C GLY A 11 6.22 -10.01 32.26
N GLN A 12 6.94 -9.48 31.27
CA GLN A 12 6.39 -8.52 30.33
C GLN A 12 5.24 -9.20 29.57
N GLN A 13 4.01 -8.89 29.92
CA GLN A 13 2.89 -9.13 29.05
C GLN A 13 3.09 -8.25 27.81
N SER A 14 3.40 -8.87 26.68
CA SER A 14 3.32 -8.20 25.40
C SER A 14 1.87 -7.78 25.17
N GLU A 15 1.61 -6.49 25.23
CA GLU A 15 0.33 -5.95 24.75
C GLU A 15 0.15 -6.42 23.32
N SER A 16 -0.80 -7.30 23.09
CA SER A 16 -1.19 -7.72 21.74
C SER A 16 -1.82 -6.52 21.07
N HIS A 17 -1.04 -5.78 20.30
CA HIS A 17 -1.59 -4.74 19.44
C HIS A 17 -2.58 -5.41 18.48
N SER A 18 -3.84 -4.99 18.54
CA SER A 18 -4.86 -5.49 17.63
C SER A 18 -4.44 -5.15 16.19
N PHE A 19 -4.41 -6.15 15.31
CA PHE A 19 -4.10 -5.94 13.89
C PHE A 19 -5.20 -5.07 13.26
N SER A 20 -4.89 -3.82 12.99
CA SER A 20 -5.82 -2.83 12.44
C SER A 20 -5.07 -1.84 11.52
N PRO A 21 -4.61 -2.31 10.35
CA PRO A 21 -3.89 -1.46 9.43
C PRO A 21 -4.76 -0.33 8.88
N ALA A 22 -4.16 0.86 8.69
CA ALA A 22 -4.85 2.00 8.09
C ALA A 22 -5.36 1.61 6.69
N PHE A 23 -6.70 1.72 6.48
CA PHE A 23 -7.32 1.40 5.20
C PHE A 23 -7.63 2.67 4.42
N TYR A 24 -7.07 2.78 3.21
CA TYR A 24 -7.22 3.95 2.35
C TYR A 24 -7.75 3.57 0.97
N ALA A 25 -8.28 4.55 0.22
CA ALA A 25 -8.73 4.32 -1.16
C ALA A 25 -7.73 4.89 -2.17
N PHE A 26 -7.60 4.23 -3.33
CA PHE A 26 -6.91 4.82 -4.47
C PHE A 26 -7.78 5.90 -5.14
N GLU A 27 -7.16 7.00 -5.56
CA GLU A 27 -7.80 8.15 -6.17
C GLU A 27 -8.72 7.78 -7.34
N ASN A 28 -8.38 6.75 -8.12
CA ASN A 28 -9.19 6.32 -9.27
C ASN A 28 -10.61 5.87 -8.91
N GLY A 29 -10.88 5.56 -7.64
CA GLY A 29 -12.21 5.28 -7.10
C GLY A 29 -12.88 6.47 -6.40
N VAL A 30 -12.22 7.63 -6.35
CA VAL A 30 -12.67 8.80 -5.58
C VAL A 30 -12.87 9.99 -6.53
N SER A 31 -14.09 10.55 -6.59
CA SER A 31 -14.38 11.75 -7.36
C SER A 31 -15.76 12.27 -6.98
N PHE A 32 -15.82 13.23 -6.07
CA PHE A 32 -17.05 13.79 -5.50
C PHE A 32 -17.20 15.30 -5.75
N GLY A 33 -16.53 15.82 -6.80
CA GLY A 33 -16.65 17.18 -7.27
C GLY A 33 -15.49 18.09 -6.88
N SER A 34 -14.92 17.92 -5.68
CA SER A 34 -13.76 18.69 -5.23
C SER A 34 -12.88 17.89 -4.29
N LEU A 35 -11.64 18.33 -4.04
CA LEU A 35 -10.74 17.70 -3.08
C LEU A 35 -11.29 17.73 -1.65
N ASP A 36 -12.00 18.80 -1.26
CA ASP A 36 -12.66 18.91 0.04
C ASP A 36 -13.81 17.90 0.17
N GLU A 37 -14.63 17.70 -0.89
CA GLU A 37 -15.71 16.70 -0.89
C GLU A 37 -15.17 15.28 -0.96
N ASP A 38 -14.06 15.04 -1.66
CA ASP A 38 -13.37 13.75 -1.67
C ASP A 38 -12.90 13.38 -0.24
N ALA A 39 -12.20 14.30 0.42
CA ALA A 39 -11.72 14.10 1.79
C ALA A 39 -12.87 13.89 2.78
N LYS A 40 -13.90 14.75 2.73
CA LYS A 40 -15.10 14.62 3.57
C LYS A 40 -15.80 13.28 3.37
N THR A 41 -15.98 12.86 2.11
CA THR A 41 -16.65 11.60 1.78
C THR A 41 -15.87 10.40 2.34
N LEU A 42 -14.55 10.34 2.12
CA LEU A 42 -13.74 9.24 2.65
C LEU A 42 -13.74 9.20 4.17
N ARG A 43 -13.64 10.36 4.84
CA ARG A 43 -13.76 10.46 6.30
C ARG A 43 -15.10 9.92 6.79
N ASP A 44 -16.21 10.40 6.21
CA ASP A 44 -17.57 10.03 6.63
C ASP A 44 -17.85 8.53 6.39
N LEU A 45 -17.15 7.91 5.44
CA LEU A 45 -17.18 6.45 5.20
C LEU A 45 -16.24 5.66 6.13
N GLY A 46 -15.29 6.30 6.83
CA GLY A 46 -14.37 5.64 7.74
C GLY A 46 -13.04 5.19 7.14
N TYR A 47 -12.64 5.72 5.98
CA TYR A 47 -11.31 5.49 5.43
C TYR A 47 -10.26 6.31 6.19
N ALA A 48 -9.03 5.80 6.25
CA ALA A 48 -7.89 6.51 6.85
C ALA A 48 -7.31 7.62 5.94
N GLY A 49 -7.54 7.53 4.63
CA GLY A 49 -6.99 8.49 3.69
C GLY A 49 -7.09 8.05 2.23
N ILE A 50 -6.18 8.58 1.42
CA ILE A 50 -6.12 8.37 -0.02
C ILE A 50 -4.69 8.09 -0.50
N SER A 51 -4.56 7.34 -1.62
CA SER A 51 -3.38 7.32 -2.48
C SER A 51 -3.63 8.16 -3.72
N GLN A 52 -2.76 9.14 -3.99
CA GLN A 52 -2.84 9.94 -5.21
C GLN A 52 -2.12 9.24 -6.37
N THR A 53 -2.64 9.38 -7.60
CA THR A 53 -2.09 8.73 -8.78
C THR A 53 -1.46 9.74 -9.76
N PHE A 54 -0.27 9.43 -10.27
CA PHE A 54 0.46 10.13 -11.33
C PHE A 54 0.70 11.65 -11.18
N SER A 55 0.42 12.23 -10.02
CA SER A 55 0.50 13.68 -9.81
C SER A 55 1.23 14.02 -8.52
N GLY A 56 2.49 14.42 -8.65
CA GLY A 56 3.29 15.01 -7.56
C GLY A 56 3.20 16.53 -7.51
N GLY A 57 4.11 17.15 -6.76
CA GLY A 57 4.29 18.61 -6.71
C GLY A 57 3.06 19.36 -6.21
N GLU A 58 2.69 20.42 -6.93
CA GLU A 58 1.60 21.32 -6.53
C GLU A 58 0.25 20.61 -6.40
N LYS A 59 -0.09 19.69 -7.30
CA LYS A 59 -1.36 18.93 -7.22
C LYS A 59 -1.40 18.05 -5.97
N LEU A 60 -0.26 17.45 -5.60
CA LEU A 60 -0.14 16.67 -4.37
C LEU A 60 -0.26 17.59 -3.15
N ALA A 61 0.37 18.78 -3.15
CA ALA A 61 0.26 19.76 -2.07
C ALA A 61 -1.17 20.22 -1.86
N GLN A 62 -1.91 20.51 -2.93
CA GLN A 62 -3.33 20.90 -2.87
C GLN A 62 -4.20 19.79 -2.26
N ARG A 63 -3.99 18.54 -2.66
CA ARG A 63 -4.71 17.39 -2.07
C ARG A 63 -4.37 17.23 -0.60
N ILE A 64 -3.10 17.31 -0.23
CA ILE A 64 -2.67 17.25 1.17
C ILE A 64 -3.36 18.33 1.99
N ALA A 65 -3.41 19.58 1.51
CA ALA A 65 -4.07 20.67 2.23
C ALA A 65 -5.57 20.41 2.44
N ALA A 66 -6.29 19.91 1.42
CA ALA A 66 -7.71 19.56 1.55
C ALA A 66 -7.94 18.40 2.53
N PHE A 67 -7.06 17.38 2.50
CA PHE A 67 -7.18 16.23 3.37
C PHE A 67 -6.80 16.57 4.82
N ASP A 68 -5.75 17.36 5.05
CA ASP A 68 -5.36 17.86 6.39
C ASP A 68 -6.52 18.64 7.03
N LYS A 69 -7.18 19.53 6.28
CA LYS A 69 -8.36 20.29 6.72
C LYS A 69 -9.50 19.39 7.17
N ALA A 70 -9.64 18.22 6.55
CA ALA A 70 -10.62 17.21 6.92
C ALA A 70 -10.15 16.24 8.03
N GLY A 71 -8.94 16.37 8.55
CA GLY A 71 -8.33 15.42 9.48
C GLY A 71 -7.96 14.07 8.84
N MET A 72 -7.76 14.05 7.52
CA MET A 72 -7.47 12.86 6.72
C MET A 72 -6.02 12.87 6.25
N LYS A 73 -5.51 11.72 5.80
CA LYS A 73 -4.13 11.58 5.31
C LYS A 73 -4.07 11.33 3.80
N VAL A 74 -3.05 11.86 3.14
CA VAL A 74 -2.54 11.32 1.89
C VAL A 74 -1.44 10.34 2.26
N LEU A 75 -1.71 9.06 2.14
CA LEU A 75 -0.83 7.97 2.61
C LEU A 75 0.25 7.62 1.60
N SER A 76 -0.04 7.83 0.32
CA SER A 76 0.94 7.58 -0.74
C SER A 76 0.69 8.43 -1.98
N VAL A 77 1.71 8.47 -2.84
CA VAL A 77 1.58 8.89 -4.24
C VAL A 77 2.17 7.82 -5.14
N TYR A 78 1.41 7.44 -6.16
CA TYR A 78 1.82 6.47 -7.18
C TYR A 78 2.47 7.18 -8.36
N LEU A 79 3.73 6.85 -8.68
CA LEU A 79 4.54 7.46 -9.72
C LEU A 79 5.21 6.40 -10.60
N ASN A 80 5.71 6.82 -11.77
CA ASN A 80 6.58 5.98 -12.61
C ASN A 80 8.03 6.45 -12.46
N VAL A 81 8.97 5.52 -12.36
CA VAL A 81 10.40 5.78 -12.46
C VAL A 81 10.93 5.19 -13.78
N GLY A 82 11.76 5.95 -14.47
CA GLY A 82 12.46 5.54 -15.68
C GLY A 82 13.98 5.58 -15.48
N ASP A 83 14.71 5.99 -16.50
CA ASP A 83 16.17 6.13 -16.47
C ASP A 83 16.64 7.41 -15.75
N THR A 84 15.71 8.24 -15.27
CA THR A 84 15.96 9.41 -14.43
C THR A 84 15.24 9.26 -13.09
N PRO A 85 15.85 9.71 -11.98
CA PRO A 85 15.20 9.65 -10.67
C PRO A 85 13.97 10.54 -10.60
N ILE A 86 13.07 10.24 -9.67
CA ILE A 86 11.93 11.10 -9.36
C ILE A 86 12.47 12.39 -8.71
N ALA A 87 12.10 13.53 -9.28
CA ALA A 87 12.53 14.82 -8.78
C ALA A 87 11.97 15.09 -7.37
N ALA A 88 12.81 15.63 -6.48
CA ALA A 88 12.45 15.88 -5.08
C ALA A 88 11.19 16.75 -4.93
N GLU A 89 11.00 17.73 -5.82
CA GLU A 89 9.85 18.64 -5.83
C GLU A 89 8.52 17.91 -5.98
N LEU A 90 8.51 16.78 -6.70
CA LEU A 90 7.30 15.98 -6.90
C LEU A 90 6.82 15.30 -5.62
N ILE A 91 7.74 14.93 -4.74
CA ILE A 91 7.45 14.15 -3.53
C ILE A 91 7.57 14.97 -2.24
N LYS A 92 8.24 16.13 -2.28
CA LYS A 92 8.45 17.01 -1.13
C LYS A 92 7.19 17.33 -0.31
N PRO A 93 5.98 17.46 -0.89
CA PRO A 93 4.76 17.67 -0.10
C PRO A 93 4.47 16.56 0.92
N LEU A 94 4.99 15.32 0.73
CA LEU A 94 4.86 14.21 1.67
C LEU A 94 5.92 14.20 2.78
N ALA A 95 6.87 15.14 2.78
CA ALA A 95 7.99 15.11 3.75
C ALA A 95 7.50 15.13 5.21
N ASN A 96 8.06 14.23 6.04
CA ASN A 96 7.73 14.07 7.47
C ASN A 96 6.26 13.71 7.77
N ARG A 97 5.53 13.06 6.85
CA ARG A 97 4.11 12.73 6.98
C ARG A 97 3.80 11.26 7.23
N ASP A 98 4.81 10.44 7.48
CA ASP A 98 4.66 8.97 7.57
C ASP A 98 3.94 8.41 6.33
N ALA A 99 4.33 8.91 5.16
CA ALA A 99 3.80 8.53 3.87
C ALA A 99 4.84 7.80 3.03
N LEU A 100 4.42 7.22 1.93
CA LEU A 100 5.32 6.53 1.00
C LEU A 100 5.08 6.98 -0.45
N ILE A 101 6.03 6.71 -1.32
CA ILE A 101 5.82 6.74 -2.76
C ILE A 101 5.78 5.31 -3.29
N GLU A 102 4.81 5.04 -4.15
CA GLU A 102 4.64 3.78 -4.85
C GLU A 102 5.19 3.96 -6.26
N ILE A 103 6.24 3.22 -6.62
CA ILE A 103 6.90 3.42 -7.91
C ILE A 103 6.81 2.19 -8.81
N THR A 104 6.39 2.39 -10.06
CA THR A 104 6.45 1.37 -11.09
C THR A 104 7.69 1.52 -11.96
N VAL A 105 8.20 0.40 -12.45
CA VAL A 105 9.34 0.31 -13.37
C VAL A 105 8.87 -0.35 -14.67
N ARG A 106 8.60 0.48 -15.69
CA ARG A 106 8.12 -0.01 -16.98
C ARG A 106 9.18 -0.78 -17.75
N LYS A 107 10.42 -0.28 -17.69
CA LYS A 107 11.57 -0.90 -18.33
C LYS A 107 12.75 -0.91 -17.38
N LYS A 108 13.35 -2.06 -17.16
CA LYS A 108 14.52 -2.24 -16.29
C LYS A 108 15.79 -2.16 -17.11
N THR A 109 16.57 -1.11 -16.90
CA THR A 109 17.92 -0.89 -17.45
C THR A 109 18.91 -0.64 -16.30
N ALA A 110 20.21 -0.60 -16.58
CA ALA A 110 21.19 -0.19 -15.57
C ALA A 110 20.96 1.25 -15.10
N ALA A 111 20.50 2.15 -16.00
CA ALA A 111 20.16 3.53 -15.65
C ALA A 111 18.93 3.59 -14.75
N THR A 112 17.91 2.76 -15.01
CA THR A 112 16.73 2.66 -14.15
C THR A 112 17.09 2.19 -12.74
N VAL A 113 17.99 1.20 -12.59
CA VAL A 113 18.46 0.75 -11.25
C VAL A 113 19.14 1.90 -10.49
N ALA A 114 20.00 2.68 -11.17
CA ALA A 114 20.63 3.86 -10.57
C ALA A 114 19.60 4.94 -10.21
N ALA A 115 18.59 5.19 -11.06
CA ALA A 115 17.52 6.14 -10.81
C ALA A 115 16.64 5.74 -9.62
N VAL A 116 16.31 4.46 -9.46
CA VAL A 116 15.58 3.94 -8.29
C VAL A 116 16.41 4.15 -7.01
N ARG A 117 17.72 3.87 -7.02
CA ARG A 117 18.61 4.12 -5.88
C ARG A 117 18.61 5.60 -5.51
N GLN A 118 18.83 6.49 -6.46
CA GLN A 118 18.83 7.93 -6.20
C GLN A 118 17.46 8.45 -5.71
N THR A 119 16.36 7.88 -6.24
CA THR A 119 15.01 8.17 -5.74
C THR A 119 14.86 7.75 -4.28
N ALA A 120 15.35 6.57 -3.90
CA ALA A 120 15.29 6.08 -2.52
C ALA A 120 16.14 6.93 -1.56
N GLU A 121 17.32 7.38 -2.00
CA GLU A 121 18.19 8.30 -1.25
C GLU A 121 17.50 9.65 -1.00
N THR A 122 16.97 10.27 -2.07
CA THR A 122 16.26 11.56 -2.00
C THR A 122 15.02 11.47 -1.10
N ALA A 123 14.22 10.41 -1.24
CA ALA A 123 13.04 10.18 -0.43
C ALA A 123 13.40 9.94 1.05
N SER A 124 14.51 9.25 1.33
CA SER A 124 15.01 9.02 2.68
C SER A 124 15.33 10.34 3.41
N GLN A 125 15.96 11.29 2.73
CA GLN A 125 16.24 12.63 3.29
C GLN A 125 14.97 13.39 3.65
N LEU A 126 13.87 13.12 2.95
CA LEU A 126 12.55 13.69 3.20
C LEU A 126 11.71 12.85 4.19
N LYS A 127 12.24 11.75 4.71
CA LYS A 127 11.55 10.77 5.55
C LYS A 127 10.30 10.18 4.86
N ILE A 128 10.43 9.89 3.58
CA ILE A 128 9.41 9.25 2.75
C ILE A 128 9.93 7.87 2.36
N ARG A 129 9.19 6.81 2.63
CA ARG A 129 9.54 5.45 2.18
C ARG A 129 9.26 5.28 0.67
N VAL A 130 10.00 4.42 0.02
CA VAL A 130 9.81 4.08 -1.39
C VAL A 130 9.41 2.61 -1.50
N ALA A 131 8.27 2.32 -2.11
CA ALA A 131 7.80 0.96 -2.38
C ALA A 131 7.75 0.70 -3.89
N LEU A 132 8.45 -0.34 -4.36
CA LEU A 132 8.22 -0.85 -5.70
C LEU A 132 6.79 -1.39 -5.80
N TYR A 133 6.11 -1.01 -6.88
CA TYR A 133 4.76 -1.46 -7.19
C TYR A 133 4.81 -2.41 -8.39
N PRO A 134 4.89 -3.74 -8.21
CA PRO A 134 4.83 -4.69 -9.29
C PRO A 134 3.55 -4.50 -10.11
N HIS A 135 3.69 -4.26 -11.42
CA HIS A 135 2.56 -3.89 -12.27
C HIS A 135 2.57 -4.72 -13.55
N HIS A 136 1.45 -5.39 -13.83
CA HIS A 136 1.27 -6.15 -15.06
C HIS A 136 1.60 -5.32 -16.31
N GLY A 137 2.36 -5.91 -17.23
CA GLY A 137 2.80 -5.24 -18.46
C GLY A 137 4.08 -4.43 -18.34
N ASN A 138 4.67 -4.35 -17.14
CA ASN A 138 5.99 -3.75 -16.91
C ASN A 138 7.08 -4.81 -16.78
N ASP A 139 8.35 -4.42 -16.85
CA ASP A 139 9.49 -5.31 -16.59
C ASP A 139 9.52 -5.77 -15.12
N ILE A 140 9.06 -4.92 -14.19
CA ILE A 140 8.83 -5.31 -12.80
C ILE A 140 7.33 -5.54 -12.62
N ALA A 141 6.91 -6.78 -12.85
CA ALA A 141 5.51 -7.18 -12.86
C ALA A 141 5.14 -8.15 -11.72
N THR A 142 6.11 -8.77 -11.07
CA THR A 142 5.90 -9.77 -10.02
C THR A 142 6.64 -9.44 -8.74
N MET A 143 6.21 -10.01 -7.63
CA MET A 143 6.89 -9.84 -6.34
C MET A 143 8.36 -10.32 -6.37
N PRO A 144 8.69 -11.50 -6.95
CA PRO A 144 10.09 -11.91 -7.09
C PRO A 144 10.95 -10.92 -7.88
N GLN A 145 10.45 -10.38 -9.01
CA GLN A 145 11.19 -9.36 -9.79
C GLN A 145 11.42 -8.08 -8.98
N ALA A 146 10.45 -7.65 -8.19
CA ALA A 146 10.63 -6.49 -7.31
C ALA A 146 11.68 -6.75 -6.23
N MET A 147 11.66 -7.92 -5.59
CA MET A 147 12.66 -8.29 -4.57
C MET A 147 14.07 -8.40 -5.17
N GLU A 148 14.21 -8.92 -6.39
CA GLU A 148 15.48 -8.92 -7.11
C GLU A 148 15.99 -7.48 -7.37
N LEU A 149 15.11 -6.57 -7.79
CA LEU A 149 15.50 -5.16 -7.99
C LEU A 149 15.86 -4.48 -6.66
N ILE A 150 15.15 -4.77 -5.57
CA ILE A 150 15.51 -4.28 -4.22
C ILE A 150 16.92 -4.72 -3.83
N ALA A 151 17.26 -5.99 -4.06
CA ALA A 151 18.60 -6.52 -3.79
C ALA A 151 19.67 -5.84 -4.66
N GLN A 152 19.40 -5.57 -5.95
CA GLN A 152 20.32 -4.86 -6.84
C GLN A 152 20.52 -3.39 -6.46
N VAL A 153 19.45 -2.71 -6.06
CA VAL A 153 19.49 -1.32 -5.58
C VAL A 153 20.17 -1.22 -4.23
N ASP A 154 19.98 -2.18 -3.35
CA ASP A 154 20.58 -2.27 -2.00
C ASP A 154 20.49 -0.95 -1.22
N HIS A 155 19.28 -0.45 -1.03
CA HIS A 155 19.00 0.75 -0.24
C HIS A 155 17.98 0.47 0.87
N PRO A 156 18.21 0.84 2.14
CA PRO A 156 17.33 0.50 3.25
C PRO A 156 15.93 1.14 3.15
N ASN A 157 15.81 2.28 2.48
CA ASN A 157 14.56 3.01 2.28
C ASN A 157 13.73 2.49 1.09
N LEU A 158 14.19 1.42 0.41
CA LEU A 158 13.46 0.79 -0.69
C LEU A 158 12.82 -0.51 -0.21
N GLY A 159 11.54 -0.65 -0.40
CA GLY A 159 10.75 -1.85 -0.16
C GLY A 159 9.82 -2.15 -1.31
N VAL A 160 8.81 -2.95 -1.07
CA VAL A 160 7.82 -3.39 -2.04
C VAL A 160 6.41 -3.17 -1.51
N MET A 161 5.47 -2.92 -2.40
CA MET A 161 4.04 -2.97 -2.16
C MET A 161 3.47 -4.23 -2.82
N PHE A 162 2.78 -5.07 -2.05
CA PHE A 162 1.97 -6.14 -2.62
C PHE A 162 0.70 -5.56 -3.22
N ASN A 163 0.36 -5.97 -4.45
CA ASN A 163 -0.87 -5.55 -5.11
C ASN A 163 -1.65 -6.77 -5.58
N LEU A 164 -2.81 -7.03 -4.97
CA LEU A 164 -3.58 -8.26 -5.19
C LEU A 164 -3.95 -8.47 -6.67
N CYS A 165 -4.47 -7.45 -7.36
CA CYS A 165 -4.95 -7.64 -8.73
C CYS A 165 -3.82 -7.94 -9.72
N HIS A 166 -2.64 -7.32 -9.54
CA HIS A 166 -1.47 -7.61 -10.37
C HIS A 166 -0.82 -8.94 -10.00
N PHE A 167 -0.81 -9.30 -8.72
CA PHE A 167 -0.38 -10.62 -8.27
C PHE A 167 -1.24 -11.72 -8.91
N LEU A 168 -2.56 -11.64 -8.80
CA LEU A 168 -3.47 -12.62 -9.41
C LEU A 168 -3.38 -12.68 -10.94
N LYS A 169 -2.92 -11.59 -11.58
CA LYS A 169 -2.72 -11.52 -13.03
C LYS A 169 -1.44 -12.18 -13.50
N ASN A 170 -0.39 -12.17 -12.69
CA ASN A 170 0.98 -12.55 -13.10
C ASN A 170 1.52 -13.77 -12.35
N GLU A 171 0.98 -14.10 -11.19
CA GLU A 171 1.50 -15.09 -10.26
C GLU A 171 0.39 -16.07 -9.85
N LYS A 172 0.73 -17.13 -9.17
CA LYS A 172 -0.26 -18.12 -8.71
C LYS A 172 -0.83 -17.73 -7.36
N ALA A 173 -2.15 -17.78 -7.22
CA ALA A 173 -2.81 -17.46 -5.96
C ALA A 173 -2.32 -18.34 -4.78
N GLU A 174 -1.86 -19.57 -5.07
CA GLU A 174 -1.31 -20.49 -4.08
C GLU A 174 -0.03 -19.98 -3.43
N ASP A 175 0.76 -19.15 -4.13
CA ASP A 175 2.05 -18.63 -3.67
C ASP A 175 1.90 -17.38 -2.77
N LEU A 176 0.68 -16.96 -2.41
CA LEU A 176 0.41 -15.73 -1.66
C LEU A 176 1.28 -15.57 -0.42
N GLU A 177 1.24 -16.56 0.48
CA GLU A 177 2.00 -16.49 1.74
C GLU A 177 3.50 -16.47 1.47
N LEU A 178 3.97 -17.27 0.51
CA LEU A 178 5.39 -17.35 0.16
C LEU A 178 5.92 -16.01 -0.33
N VAL A 179 5.21 -15.30 -1.22
CA VAL A 179 5.67 -14.01 -1.74
C VAL A 179 5.64 -12.92 -0.67
N LEU A 180 4.68 -12.96 0.25
CA LEU A 180 4.61 -12.04 1.38
C LEU A 180 5.73 -12.32 2.39
N GLU A 181 5.96 -13.58 2.77
CA GLU A 181 7.04 -13.99 3.66
C GLU A 181 8.42 -13.63 3.09
N ASN A 182 8.63 -13.84 1.78
CA ASN A 182 9.88 -13.45 1.10
C ASN A 182 10.11 -11.92 1.09
N ALA A 183 9.04 -11.12 1.03
CA ALA A 183 9.15 -9.67 1.16
C ALA A 183 9.54 -9.25 2.59
N GLY A 184 9.04 -9.95 3.61
CA GLY A 184 9.40 -9.75 5.00
C GLY A 184 9.32 -8.29 5.43
N SER A 185 10.37 -7.77 6.06
CA SER A 185 10.45 -6.36 6.52
C SER A 185 10.51 -5.34 5.37
N ARG A 186 10.67 -5.77 4.12
CA ARG A 186 10.60 -4.91 2.94
C ARG A 186 9.18 -4.71 2.42
N LEU A 187 8.18 -5.40 2.96
CA LEU A 187 6.77 -5.15 2.64
C LEU A 187 6.31 -3.86 3.34
N PHE A 188 6.23 -2.76 2.59
CA PHE A 188 5.91 -1.44 3.14
C PHE A 188 4.44 -1.09 3.04
N ALA A 189 3.74 -1.62 2.05
CA ALA A 189 2.31 -1.41 1.84
C ALA A 189 1.68 -2.62 1.14
N VAL A 190 0.37 -2.70 1.20
CA VAL A 190 -0.45 -3.70 0.51
C VAL A 190 -1.59 -2.98 -0.18
N SER A 191 -2.01 -3.44 -1.36
CA SER A 191 -3.32 -3.10 -1.88
C SER A 191 -4.14 -4.35 -2.17
N THR A 192 -5.43 -4.23 -1.91
CA THR A 192 -6.42 -5.27 -2.15
C THR A 192 -7.66 -4.72 -2.85
N CYS A 193 -8.52 -5.59 -3.29
CA CYS A 193 -9.83 -5.31 -3.87
C CYS A 193 -10.63 -6.61 -3.88
N GLY A 194 -11.91 -6.56 -4.16
CA GLY A 194 -12.66 -7.74 -4.54
C GLY A 194 -12.08 -8.32 -5.83
N ALA A 195 -11.91 -9.64 -5.88
CA ALA A 195 -11.34 -10.32 -7.03
C ALA A 195 -11.93 -11.72 -7.22
N THR A 196 -11.97 -12.17 -8.47
CA THR A 196 -12.35 -13.54 -8.83
C THR A 196 -11.08 -14.35 -9.09
N LEU A 197 -10.90 -15.46 -8.39
CA LEU A 197 -9.81 -16.42 -8.64
C LEU A 197 -9.93 -16.96 -10.07
N GLY A 198 -8.82 -16.94 -10.81
CA GLY A 198 -8.77 -17.34 -12.21
C GLY A 198 -9.36 -16.32 -13.17
N GLY A 199 -9.79 -15.16 -12.69
CA GLY A 199 -10.25 -14.04 -13.54
C GLY A 199 -9.19 -13.61 -14.53
N GLN A 200 -9.60 -13.29 -15.77
CA GLN A 200 -8.68 -12.90 -16.84
C GLN A 200 -8.75 -11.40 -17.15
N GLY A 201 -9.89 -10.79 -16.94
CA GLY A 201 -10.14 -9.36 -17.18
C GLY A 201 -10.00 -8.51 -15.92
N TRP A 202 -9.65 -7.23 -16.10
CA TRP A 202 -9.58 -6.31 -14.96
C TRP A 202 -10.90 -6.16 -14.20
N GLY A 203 -12.05 -6.23 -14.90
CA GLY A 203 -13.37 -6.23 -14.26
C GLY A 203 -13.67 -7.47 -13.40
N GLU A 204 -12.87 -8.55 -13.50
CA GLU A 204 -12.94 -9.72 -12.63
C GLU A 204 -11.91 -9.64 -11.48
N LEU A 205 -10.78 -8.99 -11.73
CA LEU A 205 -9.66 -8.86 -10.80
C LEU A 205 -9.72 -7.61 -9.94
N ILE A 206 -10.54 -6.61 -10.30
CA ILE A 206 -10.74 -5.37 -9.54
C ILE A 206 -12.24 -5.11 -9.40
N ARG A 207 -12.75 -5.35 -8.19
CA ARG A 207 -14.16 -5.18 -7.82
C ARG A 207 -14.26 -4.48 -6.46
N PRO A 208 -15.43 -4.00 -6.04
CA PRO A 208 -15.67 -3.69 -4.64
C PRO A 208 -15.27 -4.86 -3.74
N LEU A 209 -14.74 -4.57 -2.56
CA LEU A 209 -14.12 -5.59 -1.68
C LEU A 209 -15.09 -6.70 -1.22
N ASP A 210 -16.40 -6.42 -1.26
CA ASP A 210 -17.46 -7.38 -0.94
C ASP A 210 -17.78 -8.36 -2.09
N GLN A 211 -17.09 -8.25 -3.23
CA GLN A 211 -17.36 -9.04 -4.43
C GLN A 211 -16.19 -9.95 -4.83
N GLY A 212 -16.51 -10.99 -5.63
CA GLY A 212 -15.54 -12.00 -6.03
C GLY A 212 -15.46 -13.14 -5.02
N ASN A 213 -14.51 -14.07 -5.27
CA ASN A 213 -14.31 -15.27 -4.45
C ASN A 213 -12.89 -15.42 -3.94
N PHE A 214 -12.03 -14.41 -4.13
CA PHE A 214 -10.71 -14.43 -3.50
C PHE A 214 -10.86 -14.40 -1.98
N PRO A 215 -10.20 -15.32 -1.22
CA PRO A 215 -10.37 -15.43 0.22
C PRO A 215 -9.59 -14.32 0.95
N GLN A 216 -10.18 -13.13 1.10
CA GLN A 216 -9.56 -11.95 1.72
C GLN A 216 -8.99 -12.22 3.12
N LEU A 217 -9.66 -13.06 3.92
CA LEU A 217 -9.14 -13.47 5.23
C LEU A 217 -7.80 -14.19 5.15
N ARG A 218 -7.51 -14.91 4.06
CA ARG A 218 -6.21 -15.54 3.84
C ARG A 218 -5.10 -14.49 3.77
N LEU A 219 -5.30 -13.43 2.98
CA LEU A 219 -4.37 -12.30 2.90
C LEU A 219 -4.18 -11.62 4.28
N LEU A 220 -5.28 -11.28 4.95
CA LEU A 220 -5.21 -10.56 6.23
C LEU A 220 -4.58 -11.41 7.34
N ARG A 221 -4.84 -12.72 7.38
CA ARG A 221 -4.18 -13.64 8.32
C ARG A 221 -2.67 -13.75 8.06
N ALA A 222 -2.25 -13.78 6.79
CA ALA A 222 -0.83 -13.76 6.45
C ALA A 222 -0.17 -12.47 6.93
N LEU A 223 -0.77 -11.31 6.69
CA LEU A 223 -0.28 -10.01 7.16
C LEU A 223 -0.21 -9.93 8.69
N LYS A 224 -1.26 -10.41 9.39
CA LYS A 224 -1.30 -10.46 10.85
C LYS A 224 -0.19 -11.36 11.40
N LYS A 225 0.01 -12.55 10.81
CA LYS A 225 1.08 -13.50 11.20
C LYS A 225 2.48 -12.88 11.05
N MET A 226 2.67 -12.00 10.06
CA MET A 226 3.94 -11.30 9.80
C MET A 226 4.13 -10.05 10.66
N ASP A 227 3.19 -9.72 11.53
CA ASP A 227 3.15 -8.44 12.26
C ASP A 227 3.28 -7.21 11.34
N PHE A 228 2.58 -7.24 10.21
CA PHE A 228 2.61 -6.16 9.23
C PHE A 228 2.03 -4.87 9.80
N GLN A 229 2.82 -3.78 9.75
CA GLN A 229 2.48 -2.47 10.31
C GLN A 229 2.16 -1.42 9.24
N GLY A 230 2.25 -1.77 7.96
CA GLY A 230 2.01 -0.84 6.86
C GLY A 230 0.52 -0.59 6.59
N PRO A 231 0.20 0.40 5.74
CA PRO A 231 -1.17 0.67 5.33
C PRO A 231 -1.65 -0.34 4.27
N VAL A 232 -2.97 -0.48 4.17
CA VAL A 232 -3.64 -1.29 3.14
C VAL A 232 -4.52 -0.39 2.27
N GLY A 233 -4.30 -0.42 0.95
CA GLY A 233 -5.05 0.37 -0.02
C GLY A 233 -6.16 -0.43 -0.70
N LEU A 234 -7.30 0.22 -0.95
CA LEU A 234 -8.36 -0.31 -1.81
C LEU A 234 -8.10 0.09 -3.26
N GLN A 235 -7.75 -0.87 -4.11
CA GLN A 235 -7.66 -0.62 -5.56
C GLN A 235 -9.06 -0.48 -6.15
N CYS A 236 -9.28 0.60 -6.93
CA CYS A 236 -10.59 0.96 -7.45
C CYS A 236 -10.62 1.17 -8.97
N TYR A 237 -9.52 0.86 -9.67
CA TYR A 237 -9.42 1.12 -11.12
C TYR A 237 -10.50 0.42 -11.92
N GLY A 238 -11.24 1.20 -12.73
CA GLY A 238 -12.23 0.66 -13.67
C GLY A 238 -13.47 0.03 -13.00
N VAL A 239 -13.65 0.16 -11.69
CA VAL A 239 -14.85 -0.35 -11.02
C VAL A 239 -16.08 0.43 -11.49
N PRO A 240 -17.07 -0.23 -12.11
CA PRO A 240 -18.27 0.43 -12.64
C PRO A 240 -19.24 0.82 -11.54
N GLY A 241 -20.18 1.72 -11.86
CA GLY A 241 -21.28 2.12 -11.00
C GLY A 241 -20.96 3.32 -10.11
N ASP A 242 -21.78 3.53 -9.09
CA ASP A 242 -21.68 4.67 -8.18
C ASP A 242 -20.49 4.51 -7.22
N LYS A 243 -19.58 5.47 -7.23
CA LYS A 243 -18.34 5.42 -6.46
C LYS A 243 -18.57 5.42 -4.95
N ARG A 244 -19.52 6.21 -4.46
CA ARG A 244 -19.85 6.25 -3.03
C ARG A 244 -20.38 4.91 -2.54
N THR A 245 -21.26 4.30 -3.31
CA THR A 245 -21.80 2.96 -3.02
C THR A 245 -20.69 1.90 -3.01
N ASN A 246 -19.79 1.92 -4.01
CA ASN A 246 -18.67 0.98 -4.08
C ASN A 246 -17.72 1.12 -2.88
N LEU A 247 -17.39 2.34 -2.50
CA LEU A 247 -16.56 2.62 -1.33
C LEU A 247 -17.26 2.22 -0.02
N SER A 248 -18.56 2.54 0.13
CA SER A 248 -19.36 2.15 1.32
C SER A 248 -19.41 0.63 1.50
N LYS A 249 -19.64 -0.13 0.43
CA LYS A 249 -19.63 -1.60 0.48
C LYS A 249 -18.26 -2.16 0.81
N SER A 250 -17.21 -1.56 0.24
CA SER A 250 -15.83 -2.01 0.46
C SER A 250 -15.36 -1.77 1.89
N ILE A 251 -15.64 -0.60 2.49
CA ILE A 251 -15.27 -0.35 3.90
C ILE A 251 -16.09 -1.22 4.86
N ALA A 252 -17.37 -1.47 4.57
CA ALA A 252 -18.18 -2.38 5.37
C ALA A 252 -17.64 -3.84 5.29
N ALA A 253 -17.18 -4.28 4.11
CA ALA A 253 -16.53 -5.58 3.97
C ALA A 253 -15.20 -5.63 4.74
N TRP A 254 -14.37 -4.59 4.64
CA TRP A 254 -13.13 -4.46 5.39
C TRP A 254 -13.33 -4.61 6.90
N ASN A 255 -14.29 -3.89 7.44
CA ASN A 255 -14.60 -3.94 8.88
C ASN A 255 -15.09 -5.33 9.33
N ARG A 256 -15.89 -6.03 8.50
CA ARG A 256 -16.27 -7.42 8.78
C ARG A 256 -15.07 -8.35 8.78
N LEU A 257 -14.19 -8.24 7.78
CA LEU A 257 -12.98 -9.06 7.68
C LEU A 257 -12.05 -8.86 8.88
N LEU A 258 -11.87 -7.64 9.37
CA LEU A 258 -11.09 -7.38 10.58
C LEU A 258 -11.74 -7.98 11.85
N ALA A 259 -13.06 -7.98 11.93
CA ALA A 259 -13.78 -8.57 13.06
C ALA A 259 -13.71 -10.12 13.10
N GLU A 260 -13.35 -10.77 11.97
CA GLU A 260 -13.20 -12.22 11.83
C GLU A 260 -11.74 -12.71 12.04
N LEU A 261 -10.79 -11.80 12.29
CA LEU A 261 -9.37 -12.08 12.50
C LEU A 261 -9.05 -12.36 13.98
#